data_412c7b83d969d575f9f96e9e9c5a5f92
#
_entry.id   412c7b83d969d575f9f96e9e9c5a5f92
#
_cell.length_a   1.000
_cell.length_b   1.000
_cell.length_c   1.000
_cell.angle_alpha   90.00
_cell.angle_beta   90.00
_cell.angle_gamma   90.00
#
_symmetry.space_group_name_H-M   'P 1'
#
loop_
_entity.id
_entity.type
_entity.pdbx_description
1 polymer ?
#
loop_
_entity_poly.entity_id
_entity_poly.type
_entity_poly.pdbx_seq_one_letter_code
_entity_poly.pdbx_strand_id
1 'polypeptide(L)'
;MTDGTAFSIGDLARQAGTKVETIRYYEKAGLMPAAGRTSGNHRAYTQAHADRLAFIRHSRELGFPLERVRTLLVVADDPSQSCAQVDAIAREHLDAVRSRVTRLQALEVELSRMIQECGCGRVADCRVIEVLADQTHAHCLSQDHHGTGL
;
A
#
# COMPACT_ATOMS: atom_id res chain seq x y z
N MET A 1 -20.93 29.42 6.63
CA MET A 1 -20.00 30.03 5.65
C MET A 1 -18.59 29.68 6.13
N THR A 2 -18.12 28.50 5.81
CA THR A 2 -16.74 28.08 6.11
C THR A 2 -15.87 28.52 4.95
N ASP A 3 -15.14 29.60 5.18
CA ASP A 3 -14.10 30.09 4.28
C ASP A 3 -12.99 29.01 4.25
N GLY A 4 -13.18 28.06 3.34
CA GLY A 4 -12.30 26.91 3.22
C GLY A 4 -11.00 27.38 2.56
N THR A 5 -9.92 27.45 3.32
CA THR A 5 -8.58 27.68 2.81
C THR A 5 -8.34 26.80 1.59
N ALA A 6 -8.26 27.42 0.41
CA ALA A 6 -8.03 26.70 -0.83
C ALA A 6 -6.53 26.42 -0.96
N PHE A 7 -6.16 25.15 -1.09
CA PHE A 7 -4.78 24.73 -1.31
C PHE A 7 -4.46 24.64 -2.79
N SER A 8 -3.27 25.00 -3.18
CA SER A 8 -2.74 24.56 -4.48
C SER A 8 -2.40 23.06 -4.42
N ILE A 9 -2.25 22.42 -5.59
CA ILE A 9 -1.83 21.01 -5.64
C ILE A 9 -0.45 20.80 -4.98
N GLY A 10 0.43 21.79 -5.06
CA GLY A 10 1.75 21.75 -4.41
C GLY A 10 1.66 21.83 -2.89
N ASP A 11 0.75 22.66 -2.36
CA ASP A 11 0.51 22.75 -0.91
C ASP A 11 -0.11 21.48 -0.39
N LEU A 12 -1.11 20.94 -1.09
CA LEU A 12 -1.73 19.66 -0.74
C LEU A 12 -0.70 18.50 -0.74
N ALA A 13 0.16 18.45 -1.76
CA ALA A 13 1.22 17.44 -1.86
C ALA A 13 2.21 17.53 -0.68
N ARG A 14 2.60 18.75 -0.31
CA ARG A 14 3.50 19.03 0.81
C ARG A 14 2.87 18.65 2.15
N GLN A 15 1.62 19.06 2.37
CA GLN A 15 0.88 18.76 3.59
C GLN A 15 0.65 17.26 3.77
N ALA A 16 0.34 16.56 2.70
CA ALA A 16 0.09 15.12 2.71
C ALA A 16 1.38 14.27 2.62
N GLY A 17 2.56 14.86 2.48
CA GLY A 17 3.82 14.13 2.31
C GLY A 17 3.83 13.22 1.08
N THR A 18 3.22 13.66 -0.03
CA THR A 18 3.11 12.89 -1.27
C THR A 18 3.56 13.71 -2.48
N LYS A 19 3.63 13.08 -3.66
CA LYS A 19 3.99 13.77 -4.91
C LYS A 19 2.74 14.29 -5.62
N VAL A 20 2.88 15.39 -6.36
CA VAL A 20 1.81 15.97 -7.20
C VAL A 20 1.28 14.94 -8.21
N GLU A 21 2.16 14.14 -8.80
CA GLU A 21 1.81 13.07 -9.75
C GLU A 21 0.90 12.03 -9.11
N THR A 22 1.13 11.69 -7.83
CA THR A 22 0.30 10.74 -7.08
C THR A 22 -1.11 11.29 -6.86
N ILE A 23 -1.24 12.58 -6.56
CA ILE A 23 -2.56 13.23 -6.43
C ILE A 23 -3.30 13.17 -7.75
N ARG A 24 -2.65 13.54 -8.86
CA ARG A 24 -3.24 13.47 -10.21
C ARG A 24 -3.63 12.04 -10.60
N TYR A 25 -2.83 11.06 -10.21
CA TYR A 25 -3.17 9.66 -10.40
C TYR A 25 -4.45 9.27 -9.64
N TYR A 26 -4.58 9.68 -8.37
CA TYR A 26 -5.78 9.41 -7.57
C TYR A 26 -7.03 10.14 -8.09
N GLU A 27 -6.90 11.36 -8.61
CA GLU A 27 -7.99 12.06 -9.31
C GLU A 27 -8.43 11.26 -10.54
N LYS A 28 -7.46 10.87 -11.40
CA LYS A 28 -7.75 10.09 -12.62
C LYS A 28 -8.33 8.71 -12.30
N ALA A 29 -7.89 8.09 -11.22
CA ALA A 29 -8.39 6.80 -10.75
C ALA A 29 -9.76 6.90 -10.04
N GLY A 30 -10.32 8.11 -9.86
CA GLY A 30 -11.60 8.32 -9.18
C GLY A 30 -11.57 8.08 -7.66
N LEU A 31 -10.40 8.08 -7.05
CA LEU A 31 -10.23 7.97 -5.59
C LEU A 31 -10.34 9.33 -4.90
N MET A 32 -9.95 10.37 -5.60
CA MET A 32 -10.07 11.77 -5.18
C MET A 32 -11.12 12.47 -6.03
N PRO A 33 -12.00 13.31 -5.45
CA PRO A 33 -12.87 14.15 -6.22
C PRO A 33 -12.04 15.15 -7.04
N ALA A 34 -12.61 15.62 -8.14
CA ALA A 34 -11.96 16.64 -8.96
C ALA A 34 -11.80 17.94 -8.15
N ALA A 35 -10.65 18.57 -8.29
CA ALA A 35 -10.40 19.87 -7.68
C ALA A 35 -11.40 20.91 -8.21
N GLY A 36 -11.87 21.76 -7.34
CA GLY A 36 -12.55 22.99 -7.74
C GLY A 36 -11.65 23.90 -8.57
N ARG A 37 -12.19 25.02 -9.07
CA ARG A 37 -11.41 26.06 -9.75
C ARG A 37 -11.61 27.39 -9.05
N THR A 38 -10.52 28.12 -8.88
CA THR A 38 -10.56 29.52 -8.43
C THR A 38 -11.07 30.43 -9.55
N SER A 39 -11.39 31.68 -9.23
CA SER A 39 -11.73 32.72 -10.19
C SER A 39 -10.65 32.92 -11.27
N GLY A 40 -9.39 32.63 -10.97
CA GLY A 40 -8.26 32.62 -11.89
C GLY A 40 -8.08 31.32 -12.67
N ASN A 41 -9.05 30.40 -12.66
CA ASN A 41 -9.01 29.09 -13.34
C ASN A 41 -7.91 28.12 -12.85
N HIS A 42 -7.33 28.34 -11.67
CA HIS A 42 -6.39 27.43 -11.03
C HIS A 42 -7.12 26.36 -10.22
N ARG A 43 -6.56 25.12 -10.18
CA ARG A 43 -7.10 24.06 -9.32
C ARG A 43 -7.03 24.46 -7.84
N ALA A 44 -8.15 24.30 -7.14
CA ALA A 44 -8.29 24.58 -5.71
C ALA A 44 -8.75 23.33 -4.98
N TYR A 45 -8.00 22.96 -3.97
CA TYR A 45 -8.27 21.84 -3.08
C TYR A 45 -8.72 22.34 -1.72
N THR A 46 -9.61 21.61 -1.07
CA THR A 46 -10.14 21.94 0.25
C THR A 46 -9.56 21.00 1.32
N GLN A 47 -9.85 21.27 2.60
CA GLN A 47 -9.50 20.38 3.69
C GLN A 47 -10.07 18.96 3.46
N ALA A 48 -11.27 18.82 2.91
CA ALA A 48 -11.83 17.51 2.58
C ALA A 48 -10.97 16.71 1.59
N HIS A 49 -10.30 17.37 0.65
CA HIS A 49 -9.32 16.70 -0.22
C HIS A 49 -8.08 16.25 0.56
N ALA A 50 -7.61 17.05 1.51
CA ALA A 50 -6.47 16.70 2.36
C ALA A 50 -6.80 15.49 3.26
N ASP A 51 -7.96 15.50 3.88
CA ASP A 51 -8.43 14.40 4.75
C ASP A 51 -8.61 13.10 3.97
N ARG A 52 -9.20 13.18 2.77
CA ARG A 52 -9.35 12.02 1.88
C ARG A 52 -8.01 11.47 1.42
N LEU A 53 -7.08 12.35 1.07
CA LEU A 53 -5.72 11.96 0.68
C LEU A 53 -4.97 11.30 1.83
N ALA A 54 -5.12 11.83 3.05
CA ALA A 54 -4.55 11.23 4.27
C ALA A 54 -5.13 9.83 4.52
N PHE A 55 -6.45 9.65 4.37
CA PHE A 55 -7.10 8.35 4.47
C PHE A 55 -6.54 7.34 3.45
N ILE A 56 -6.44 7.73 2.17
CA ILE A 56 -5.90 6.87 1.11
C ILE A 56 -4.47 6.46 1.46
N ARG A 57 -3.62 7.42 1.84
CA ARG A 57 -2.23 7.17 2.17
C ARG A 57 -2.10 6.21 3.34
N HIS A 58 -2.80 6.48 4.44
CA HIS A 58 -2.75 5.65 5.63
C HIS A 58 -3.23 4.22 5.36
N SER A 59 -4.32 4.06 4.61
CA SER A 59 -4.80 2.74 4.19
C SER A 59 -3.74 1.98 3.36
N ARG A 60 -3.04 2.69 2.47
CA ARG A 60 -1.95 2.10 1.67
C ARG A 60 -0.73 1.73 2.52
N GLU A 61 -0.38 2.53 3.51
CA GLU A 61 0.69 2.23 4.49
C GLU A 61 0.36 0.98 5.31
N LEU A 62 -0.91 0.78 5.64
CA LEU A 62 -1.39 -0.46 6.27
C LEU A 62 -1.46 -1.66 5.31
N GLY A 63 -1.14 -1.46 4.02
CA GLY A 63 -1.06 -2.52 3.03
C GLY A 63 -2.37 -2.86 2.32
N PHE A 64 -3.45 -2.09 2.52
CA PHE A 64 -4.69 -2.33 1.78
C PHE A 64 -4.48 -2.13 0.27
N PRO A 65 -4.92 -3.08 -0.59
CA PRO A 65 -4.91 -2.89 -2.03
C PRO A 65 -5.77 -1.69 -2.44
N LEU A 66 -5.40 -0.99 -3.52
CA LEU A 66 -6.07 0.24 -3.95
C LEU A 66 -7.57 0.05 -4.20
N GLU A 67 -7.97 -1.11 -4.73
CA GLU A 67 -9.38 -1.47 -4.95
C GLU A 67 -10.15 -1.56 -3.62
N ARG A 68 -9.52 -2.08 -2.55
CA ARG A 68 -10.14 -2.12 -1.23
C ARG A 68 -10.25 -0.71 -0.61
N VAL A 69 -9.22 0.12 -0.82
CA VAL A 69 -9.28 1.54 -0.41
C VAL A 69 -10.43 2.26 -1.12
N ARG A 70 -10.66 2.00 -2.40
CA ARG A 70 -11.81 2.55 -3.15
C ARG A 70 -13.14 2.16 -2.50
N THR A 71 -13.33 0.87 -2.18
CA THR A 71 -14.56 0.39 -1.52
C THR A 71 -14.74 1.03 -0.15
N LEU A 72 -13.68 1.13 0.65
CA LEU A 72 -13.71 1.80 1.96
C LEU A 72 -14.11 3.27 1.86
N LEU A 73 -13.62 3.99 0.84
CA LEU A 73 -13.99 5.38 0.59
C LEU A 73 -15.47 5.52 0.23
N VAL A 74 -16.02 4.62 -0.60
CA VAL A 74 -17.45 4.64 -0.97
C VAL A 74 -18.33 4.45 0.26
N VAL A 75 -17.95 3.53 1.17
CA VAL A 75 -18.71 3.32 2.42
C VAL A 75 -18.52 4.51 3.37
N ALA A 76 -17.33 5.10 3.45
CA ALA A 76 -17.07 6.26 4.29
C ALA A 76 -17.81 7.53 3.82
N ASP A 77 -18.09 7.63 2.53
CA ASP A 77 -18.83 8.77 1.95
C ASP A 77 -20.35 8.71 2.29
N ASP A 78 -20.85 7.56 2.77
CA ASP A 78 -22.26 7.39 3.20
C ASP A 78 -22.34 6.81 4.61
N PRO A 79 -22.42 7.68 5.64
CA PRO A 79 -22.50 7.27 7.04
C PRO A 79 -23.74 6.43 7.41
N SER A 80 -24.74 6.35 6.53
CA SER A 80 -25.94 5.54 6.77
C SER A 80 -25.74 4.06 6.42
N GLN A 81 -24.65 3.71 5.76
CA GLN A 81 -24.37 2.34 5.36
C GLN A 81 -23.95 1.46 6.53
N SER A 82 -24.20 0.15 6.38
CA SER A 82 -23.77 -0.85 7.36
C SER A 82 -22.25 -0.97 7.41
N CYS A 83 -21.70 -1.02 8.61
CA CYS A 83 -20.26 -1.27 8.80
C CYS A 83 -19.85 -2.74 8.46
N ALA A 84 -20.80 -3.61 8.15
CA ALA A 84 -20.54 -5.01 7.84
C ALA A 84 -19.58 -5.20 6.65
N GLN A 85 -19.67 -4.34 5.64
CA GLN A 85 -18.75 -4.39 4.49
C GLN A 85 -17.32 -3.98 4.88
N VAL A 86 -17.19 -2.98 5.74
CA VAL A 86 -15.89 -2.55 6.26
C VAL A 86 -15.26 -3.66 7.11
N ASP A 87 -16.03 -4.29 7.98
CA ASP A 87 -15.59 -5.43 8.81
C ASP A 87 -15.12 -6.61 7.94
N ALA A 88 -15.88 -6.95 6.90
CA ALA A 88 -15.50 -8.01 5.97
C ALA A 88 -14.16 -7.72 5.26
N ILE A 89 -13.96 -6.49 4.77
CA ILE A 89 -12.70 -6.06 4.14
C ILE A 89 -11.55 -6.13 5.14
N ALA A 90 -11.76 -5.69 6.38
CA ALA A 90 -10.73 -5.70 7.42
C ALA A 90 -10.33 -7.14 7.79
N ARG A 91 -11.29 -8.07 7.91
CA ARG A 91 -11.03 -9.49 8.18
C ARG A 91 -10.25 -10.15 7.07
N GLU A 92 -10.66 -9.97 5.82
CA GLU A 92 -9.95 -10.49 4.65
C GLU A 92 -8.50 -9.98 4.61
N HIS A 93 -8.30 -8.70 4.89
CA HIS A 93 -6.97 -8.12 4.94
C HIS A 93 -6.13 -8.66 6.10
N LEU A 94 -6.73 -8.84 7.28
CA LEU A 94 -6.07 -9.45 8.43
C LEU A 94 -5.57 -10.87 8.11
N ASP A 95 -6.38 -11.67 7.43
CA ASP A 95 -6.00 -13.04 7.06
C ASP A 95 -4.84 -13.05 6.04
N ALA A 96 -4.86 -12.12 5.08
CA ALA A 96 -3.75 -11.93 4.16
C ALA A 96 -2.45 -11.52 4.88
N VAL A 97 -2.53 -10.61 5.86
CA VAL A 97 -1.40 -10.20 6.70
C VAL A 97 -0.86 -11.37 7.51
N ARG A 98 -1.73 -12.17 8.15
CA ARG A 98 -1.33 -13.35 8.92
C ARG A 98 -0.59 -14.38 8.05
N SER A 99 -1.11 -14.65 6.86
CA SER A 99 -0.46 -15.54 5.89
C SER A 99 0.92 -15.02 5.50
N ARG A 100 1.06 -13.70 5.28
CA ARG A 100 2.35 -13.07 4.95
C ARG A 100 3.35 -13.16 6.11
N VAL A 101 2.89 -12.95 7.35
CA VAL A 101 3.72 -13.10 8.55
C VAL A 101 4.26 -14.51 8.66
N THR A 102 3.41 -15.54 8.51
CA THR A 102 3.83 -16.95 8.56
C THR A 102 4.89 -17.27 7.51
N ARG A 103 4.71 -16.76 6.27
CA ARG A 103 5.71 -16.96 5.21
C ARG A 103 7.03 -16.26 5.51
N LEU A 104 7.00 -15.05 6.07
CA LEU A 104 8.22 -14.32 6.43
C LEU A 104 8.96 -15.00 7.58
N GLN A 105 8.24 -15.55 8.57
CA GLN A 105 8.85 -16.33 9.65
C GLN A 105 9.52 -17.61 9.13
N ALA A 106 8.89 -18.31 8.21
CA ALA A 106 9.49 -19.49 7.58
C ALA A 106 10.77 -19.10 6.79
N LEU A 107 10.75 -17.99 6.08
CA LEU A 107 11.91 -17.48 5.36
C LEU A 107 13.03 -17.06 6.30
N GLU A 108 12.71 -16.41 7.43
CA GLU A 108 13.68 -16.04 8.47
C GLU A 108 14.42 -17.28 9.00
N VAL A 109 13.68 -18.34 9.33
CA VAL A 109 14.25 -19.62 9.79
C VAL A 109 15.19 -20.21 8.74
N GLU A 110 14.76 -20.22 7.48
CA GLU A 110 15.57 -20.77 6.38
C GLU A 110 16.84 -19.96 6.13
N LEU A 111 16.75 -18.62 6.11
CA LEU A 111 17.93 -17.77 5.98
C LEU A 111 18.88 -17.93 7.16
N SER A 112 18.37 -18.06 8.38
CA SER A 112 19.19 -18.32 9.58
C SER A 112 19.93 -19.64 9.47
N ARG A 113 19.27 -20.70 8.99
CA ARG A 113 19.88 -21.99 8.73
C ARG A 113 20.99 -21.90 7.67
N MET A 114 20.73 -21.25 6.55
CA MET A 114 21.72 -21.03 5.49
C MET A 114 22.97 -20.31 6.01
N ILE A 115 22.78 -19.27 6.85
CA ILE A 115 23.88 -18.51 7.43
C ILE A 115 24.71 -19.38 8.38
N GLN A 116 24.06 -20.21 9.21
CA GLN A 116 24.74 -21.11 10.15
C GLN A 116 25.53 -22.24 9.44
N GLU A 117 24.97 -22.76 8.34
CA GLU A 117 25.60 -23.80 7.51
C GLU A 117 26.68 -23.25 6.59
N CYS A 118 26.77 -21.93 6.45
CA CYS A 118 27.76 -21.26 5.61
C CYS A 118 29.13 -21.28 6.32
N GLY A 119 29.96 -22.29 6.05
CA GLY A 119 31.36 -22.27 6.43
C GLY A 119 32.11 -21.23 5.64
N CYS A 120 32.59 -20.15 6.31
CA CYS A 120 33.29 -19.01 5.73
C CYS A 120 34.50 -19.49 4.87
N GLY A 121 34.24 -19.78 3.59
CA GLY A 121 35.20 -20.31 2.63
C GLY A 121 35.12 -19.57 1.29
N ARG A 122 35.26 -20.29 0.19
CA ARG A 122 35.13 -19.75 -1.15
C ARG A 122 33.68 -19.58 -1.56
N VAL A 123 33.38 -18.59 -2.40
CA VAL A 123 32.03 -18.37 -2.94
C VAL A 123 31.49 -19.62 -3.66
N ALA A 124 32.38 -20.43 -4.26
CA ALA A 124 32.01 -21.70 -4.90
C ALA A 124 31.39 -22.73 -3.93
N ASP A 125 31.71 -22.64 -2.64
CA ASP A 125 31.23 -23.54 -1.59
C ASP A 125 30.15 -22.87 -0.74
N CYS A 126 29.60 -21.76 -1.20
CA CYS A 126 28.64 -20.95 -0.45
C CYS A 126 27.25 -21.58 -0.53
N ARG A 127 26.78 -22.11 0.60
CA ARG A 127 25.45 -22.73 0.72
C ARG A 127 24.32 -21.78 0.35
N VAL A 128 24.45 -20.47 0.64
CA VAL A 128 23.45 -19.47 0.28
C VAL A 128 23.34 -19.37 -1.25
N ILE A 129 24.45 -19.33 -1.97
CA ILE A 129 24.45 -19.27 -3.45
C ILE A 129 23.88 -20.55 -4.05
N GLU A 130 24.23 -21.72 -3.49
CA GLU A 130 23.70 -23.01 -3.93
C GLU A 130 22.16 -23.06 -3.79
N VAL A 131 21.64 -22.70 -2.62
CA VAL A 131 20.18 -22.70 -2.36
C VAL A 131 19.45 -21.66 -3.23
N LEU A 132 20.03 -20.49 -3.44
CA LEU A 132 19.43 -19.48 -4.33
C LEU A 132 19.44 -19.90 -5.80
N ALA A 133 20.41 -20.73 -6.21
CA ALA A 133 20.45 -21.30 -7.56
C ALA A 133 19.48 -22.49 -7.71
N ASP A 134 19.15 -23.18 -6.62
CA ASP A 134 18.18 -24.26 -6.61
C ASP A 134 16.76 -23.73 -6.42
N GLN A 135 15.94 -23.81 -7.44
CA GLN A 135 14.54 -23.34 -7.43
C GLN A 135 13.54 -24.37 -6.85
N THR A 136 14.03 -25.50 -6.30
CA THR A 136 13.18 -26.63 -5.85
C THR A 136 12.78 -26.57 -4.38
N HIS A 137 13.20 -25.58 -3.60
CA HIS A 137 12.85 -25.46 -2.20
C HIS A 137 11.38 -25.08 -1.98
N ALA A 138 10.77 -25.60 -0.91
CA ALA A 138 9.32 -25.62 -0.69
C ALA A 138 8.61 -24.24 -0.71
N HIS A 139 9.29 -23.16 -0.36
CA HIS A 139 8.71 -21.81 -0.39
C HIS A 139 8.79 -21.12 -1.77
N CYS A 140 9.56 -21.66 -2.73
CA CYS A 140 9.55 -21.23 -4.13
C CYS A 140 8.48 -21.96 -4.97
N LEU A 141 7.87 -23.01 -4.47
CA LEU A 141 6.84 -23.78 -5.18
C LEU A 141 5.46 -23.10 -5.16
N SER A 142 5.25 -22.05 -4.36
CA SER A 142 4.07 -21.23 -4.45
C SER A 142 4.18 -20.31 -5.66
N GLN A 143 3.23 -20.40 -6.60
CA GLN A 143 3.19 -19.66 -7.86
C GLN A 143 3.07 -18.11 -7.73
N ASP A 144 3.23 -17.57 -6.53
CA ASP A 144 3.05 -16.15 -6.22
C ASP A 144 4.33 -15.30 -6.44
N HIS A 145 5.30 -15.77 -7.24
CA HIS A 145 6.49 -14.99 -7.61
C HIS A 145 6.22 -13.92 -8.69
N HIS A 146 4.99 -13.82 -9.20
CA HIS A 146 4.63 -12.76 -10.13
C HIS A 146 4.27 -11.48 -9.36
N GLY A 147 5.29 -10.72 -9.10
CA GLY A 147 5.32 -9.27 -9.22
C GLY A 147 4.39 -8.48 -8.33
N THR A 148 4.91 -8.03 -7.21
CA THR A 148 4.77 -6.61 -6.90
C THR A 148 6.10 -6.15 -6.33
N GLY A 149 6.86 -5.51 -7.22
CA GLY A 149 8.04 -4.76 -6.83
C GLY A 149 7.69 -3.78 -5.70
N LEU A 150 8.63 -3.61 -4.85
CA LEU A 150 8.71 -2.59 -3.81
C LEU A 150 8.40 -1.20 -4.35
#